data_319c5752bc07851d8b070c43bcebc8c2
#
_entry.id   319c5752bc07851d8b070c43bcebc8c2
#
_cell.length_a   1.000
_cell.length_b   1.000
_cell.length_c   1.000
_cell.angle_alpha   90.00
_cell.angle_beta   90.00
_cell.angle_gamma   90.00
#
_symmetry.space_group_name_H-M   'P 1'
#
loop_
_entity.id
_entity.type
_entity.pdbx_description
1 polymer ?
#
loop_
_entity_poly.entity_id
_entity_poly.type
_entity_poly.pdbx_seq_one_letter_code
_entity_poly.pdbx_strand_id
1 'polypeptide(L)'
;TAIAKGHDRQQHGDQPGRGERQQPAHVGIQPRRPKREPHVRPRRRHRDHYHLQHARSGDAPGKRDRGGALAAVAKRFHGEAGEAGARAFAEQALAGLTLVLLVFTVLGEIAMPWLMLLLAPGFTTDPAKFDLAVLLARIALPFLLCMSLVALYSGILNALGRFAIAAFAPSLLNIVLIAILLAVMAFGDGGQSAAAIALAWGIAASGVLQVVVVAVAATRAKMRLSFRPPRLNADMRRLLALAAPGLIAGGMGQITVVLNTVIASLQDRVVSWLYYADRLFQLPLGVIGVAIGVVLLPELSRRFRAGDHAGAIAAENRSLETALLLTLPAAMALFLAAGPIIRVLFEHGTFTAIDAKATAAMLAALAPGLPAFVLIKVFHPGFFAREDTKTPMIYAGIGMAANVALGLTLFVVLGAVGIAIATSIAGWLQVVLLAGTLKARNEFSLDAIFRRRFPGICAATLLMGAAVWAMARGGEGWFAPANGLIVQIAALLALVATGLAVYGVAASLLGAVEPKSLLRRLTPGGG
;
A
#
# COMPACT_ATOMS: atom_id res chain seq x y z
N THR A 1 13.66 -44.31 49.52
CA THR A 1 12.97 -45.58 49.77
C THR A 1 12.47 -46.07 48.45
N ALA A 2 13.22 -46.86 47.74
CA ALA A 2 13.45 -48.28 47.88
C ALA A 2 12.35 -49.10 47.20
N ILE A 3 12.80 -49.82 46.23
CA ILE A 3 12.88 -51.30 46.03
C ILE A 3 11.80 -51.78 45.04
N ALA A 4 12.08 -52.33 43.94
CA ALA A 4 12.93 -53.36 43.37
C ALA A 4 12.11 -54.56 42.85
N LYS A 5 12.61 -55.13 41.76
CA LYS A 5 12.60 -56.55 41.33
C LYS A 5 11.29 -57.12 40.77
N GLY A 6 11.29 -57.92 39.78
CA GLY A 6 12.30 -58.59 38.97
C GLY A 6 11.68 -59.79 38.27
N HIS A 7 12.43 -60.36 37.34
CA HIS A 7 12.44 -61.75 36.85
C HIS A 7 11.25 -62.24 35.98
N ASP A 8 11.44 -63.04 35.02
CA ASP A 8 12.50 -63.70 34.22
C ASP A 8 11.85 -64.74 33.33
N ARG A 9 12.57 -65.10 32.27
CA ARG A 9 12.62 -66.42 31.57
C ARG A 9 11.59 -66.75 30.49
N GLN A 10 12.10 -66.86 29.32
CA GLN A 10 12.72 -68.01 28.60
C GLN A 10 11.68 -68.81 27.83
N GLN A 11 11.83 -69.17 26.66
CA GLN A 11 12.76 -69.78 25.75
C GLN A 11 12.02 -70.63 24.71
N HIS A 12 12.67 -70.85 23.61
CA HIS A 12 12.60 -71.92 22.61
C HIS A 12 11.48 -71.89 21.59
N GLY A 13 11.71 -72.11 20.34
CA GLY A 13 12.85 -72.65 19.58
C GLY A 13 12.33 -73.22 18.31
N ASP A 14 13.17 -73.17 17.38
CA ASP A 14 13.33 -74.11 16.25
C ASP A 14 12.77 -73.79 14.86
N GLN A 15 13.76 -73.56 13.98
CA GLN A 15 13.77 -73.90 12.57
C GLN A 15 13.90 -75.47 12.36
N PRO A 16 13.95 -76.06 11.15
CA PRO A 16 13.99 -75.54 9.79
C PRO A 16 13.22 -76.42 8.75
N GLY A 17 13.25 -76.06 7.47
CA GLY A 17 12.80 -77.02 6.40
C GLY A 17 12.98 -76.53 4.97
N ARG A 18 14.06 -76.93 4.38
CA ARG A 18 14.45 -76.88 2.96
C ARG A 18 13.49 -77.61 2.03
N GLY A 19 13.46 -77.19 0.74
CA GLY A 19 13.09 -78.06 -0.40
C GLY A 19 12.69 -77.25 -1.60
N GLU A 20 13.57 -76.98 -2.48
CA GLU A 20 13.93 -77.57 -3.80
C GLU A 20 12.93 -77.32 -4.94
N ARG A 21 13.43 -76.48 -5.87
CA ARG A 21 13.46 -76.64 -7.36
C ARG A 21 12.25 -77.23 -8.05
N GLN A 22 11.78 -76.49 -9.07
CA GLN A 22 11.79 -77.02 -10.48
C GLN A 22 11.24 -75.91 -11.45
N GLN A 23 12.08 -75.49 -12.40
CA GLN A 23 11.65 -75.10 -13.75
C GLN A 23 11.55 -76.43 -14.58
N PRO A 24 10.78 -76.50 -15.66
CA PRO A 24 11.02 -75.80 -16.91
C PRO A 24 9.77 -75.59 -17.82
N ALA A 25 9.87 -74.83 -18.86
CA ALA A 25 9.72 -75.18 -20.28
C ALA A 25 9.17 -74.04 -21.14
N HIS A 26 9.98 -73.74 -22.12
CA HIS A 26 9.68 -72.87 -23.26
C HIS A 26 8.57 -73.45 -24.15
N VAL A 27 7.63 -72.56 -24.61
CA VAL A 27 7.00 -72.73 -25.94
C VAL A 27 6.86 -71.35 -26.56
N GLY A 28 7.56 -71.16 -27.67
CA GLY A 28 7.49 -69.91 -28.47
C GLY A 28 6.30 -69.94 -29.43
N ILE A 29 5.70 -68.78 -29.58
CA ILE A 29 4.83 -68.51 -30.74
C ILE A 29 5.13 -67.05 -31.21
N GLN A 30 5.50 -66.98 -32.51
CA GLN A 30 5.83 -65.76 -33.25
C GLN A 30 4.60 -64.89 -33.53
N PRO A 31 4.78 -63.57 -33.68
CA PRO A 31 3.67 -62.63 -33.91
C PRO A 31 3.30 -62.59 -35.42
N ARG A 32 2.01 -62.66 -35.70
CA ARG A 32 1.42 -62.36 -37.02
C ARG A 32 1.24 -60.87 -37.16
N ARG A 33 1.73 -60.31 -38.30
CA ARG A 33 1.49 -58.98 -38.79
C ARG A 33 0.02 -58.78 -39.15
N PRO A 34 -0.64 -57.66 -38.78
CA PRO A 34 -1.94 -57.30 -39.35
C PRO A 34 -1.77 -56.46 -40.64
N LYS A 35 -2.73 -56.69 -41.52
CA LYS A 35 -2.88 -56.13 -42.88
C LYS A 35 -3.13 -54.64 -42.86
N ARG A 36 -2.58 -53.94 -43.88
CA ARG A 36 -2.87 -52.57 -44.23
C ARG A 36 -4.32 -52.42 -44.73
N GLU A 37 -5.06 -51.42 -44.19
CA GLU A 37 -6.28 -50.88 -44.78
C GLU A 37 -6.16 -49.35 -44.98
N PRO A 38 -6.96 -48.76 -45.89
CA PRO A 38 -6.53 -47.58 -46.66
C PRO A 38 -6.83 -46.25 -45.99
N HIS A 39 -6.00 -45.23 -46.36
CA HIS A 39 -6.11 -43.85 -46.00
C HIS A 39 -7.48 -43.24 -46.35
N VAL A 40 -8.26 -42.84 -45.32
CA VAL A 40 -9.36 -41.88 -45.44
C VAL A 40 -8.93 -40.61 -44.70
N ARG A 41 -8.86 -39.51 -45.48
CA ARG A 41 -8.60 -38.17 -44.97
C ARG A 41 -9.76 -37.74 -44.06
N PRO A 42 -9.54 -37.28 -42.79
CA PRO A 42 -10.62 -36.67 -42.01
C PRO A 42 -10.80 -35.21 -42.40
N ARG A 43 -12.06 -34.90 -42.73
CA ARG A 43 -12.59 -33.55 -42.90
C ARG A 43 -12.40 -32.72 -41.60
N ARG A 44 -11.99 -31.46 -41.77
CA ARG A 44 -12.04 -30.41 -40.76
C ARG A 44 -13.48 -30.24 -40.22
N ARG A 45 -13.73 -30.71 -39.00
CA ARG A 45 -14.82 -30.30 -38.11
C ARG A 45 -14.58 -31.01 -36.78
N HIS A 46 -13.88 -30.37 -35.84
CA HIS A 46 -13.98 -30.56 -34.38
C HIS A 46 -12.99 -29.59 -33.72
N ARG A 47 -13.43 -28.33 -33.62
CA ARG A 47 -12.75 -27.33 -32.77
C ARG A 47 -13.68 -26.73 -31.74
N ASP A 48 -14.91 -27.26 -31.60
CA ASP A 48 -15.94 -26.64 -30.73
C ASP A 48 -16.36 -27.49 -29.52
N HIS A 49 -15.63 -28.57 -29.18
CA HIS A 49 -16.03 -29.43 -28.05
C HIS A 49 -15.11 -29.41 -26.84
N TYR A 50 -14.04 -28.59 -26.81
CA TYR A 50 -13.18 -28.51 -25.61
C TYR A 50 -13.58 -27.43 -24.59
N HIS A 51 -14.60 -26.61 -24.87
CA HIS A 51 -15.06 -25.53 -23.96
C HIS A 51 -16.28 -25.85 -23.09
N LEU A 52 -16.85 -27.05 -23.16
CA LEU A 52 -18.09 -27.39 -22.43
C LEU A 52 -17.93 -28.43 -21.30
N GLN A 53 -16.74 -28.92 -21.00
CA GLN A 53 -16.55 -29.92 -19.92
C GLN A 53 -16.01 -29.36 -18.58
N HIS A 54 -15.70 -28.07 -18.45
CA HIS A 54 -15.32 -27.46 -17.17
C HIS A 54 -16.41 -26.61 -16.48
N ALA A 55 -17.65 -26.68 -16.94
CA ALA A 55 -18.78 -25.93 -16.36
C ALA A 55 -19.64 -26.72 -15.36
N ARG A 56 -19.16 -27.86 -14.86
CA ARG A 56 -19.86 -28.65 -13.82
C ARG A 56 -18.91 -29.08 -12.70
N SER A 57 -18.39 -28.13 -11.94
CA SER A 57 -17.95 -28.37 -10.57
C SER A 57 -18.79 -27.49 -9.65
N GLY A 58 -19.65 -28.14 -8.85
CA GLY A 58 -20.61 -27.48 -7.98
C GLY A 58 -19.96 -26.45 -7.05
N ASP A 59 -20.44 -25.23 -7.12
CA ASP A 59 -20.16 -24.19 -6.16
C ASP A 59 -20.75 -24.60 -4.81
N ALA A 60 -19.88 -24.95 -3.87
CA ALA A 60 -20.26 -25.08 -2.46
C ALA A 60 -20.77 -23.72 -1.95
N PRO A 61 -21.90 -23.65 -1.24
CA PRO A 61 -22.39 -22.39 -0.68
C PRO A 61 -21.51 -22.00 0.51
N GLY A 62 -20.54 -21.06 0.30
CA GLY A 62 -19.67 -20.60 1.40
C GLY A 62 -18.59 -19.59 1.04
N LYS A 63 -18.29 -19.36 -0.23
CA LYS A 63 -17.33 -18.30 -0.62
C LYS A 63 -18.00 -16.93 -0.53
N ARG A 64 -17.88 -16.25 0.60
CA ARG A 64 -18.09 -14.80 0.69
C ARG A 64 -17.11 -14.12 -0.27
N ASP A 65 -17.60 -13.73 -1.44
CA ASP A 65 -16.87 -12.88 -2.40
C ASP A 65 -16.50 -11.56 -1.72
N ARG A 66 -15.24 -11.43 -1.31
CA ARG A 66 -14.65 -10.20 -0.77
C ARG A 66 -14.14 -9.26 -1.88
N GLY A 67 -14.68 -9.38 -3.07
CA GLY A 67 -14.44 -8.43 -4.15
C GLY A 67 -15.30 -7.20 -3.97
N GLY A 68 -14.69 -6.01 -3.81
CA GLY A 68 -15.41 -4.75 -3.76
C GLY A 68 -16.27 -4.48 -5.01
N ALA A 69 -16.88 -3.31 -5.10
CA ALA A 69 -17.79 -2.92 -6.21
C ALA A 69 -17.23 -3.27 -7.61
N LEU A 70 -15.90 -3.20 -7.77
CA LEU A 70 -15.18 -3.58 -8.99
C LEU A 70 -15.35 -5.06 -9.34
N ALA A 71 -15.19 -5.96 -8.37
CA ALA A 71 -15.35 -7.40 -8.59
C ALA A 71 -16.82 -7.77 -8.83
N ALA A 72 -17.76 -7.04 -8.21
CA ALA A 72 -19.19 -7.21 -8.47
C ALA A 72 -19.57 -6.81 -9.91
N VAL A 73 -19.00 -5.72 -10.42
CA VAL A 73 -19.16 -5.29 -11.83
C VAL A 73 -18.51 -6.30 -12.77
N ALA A 74 -17.28 -6.72 -12.51
CA ALA A 74 -16.56 -7.71 -13.33
C ALA A 74 -17.29 -9.06 -13.36
N LYS A 75 -17.80 -9.53 -12.22
CA LYS A 75 -18.55 -10.79 -12.13
C LYS A 75 -19.86 -10.74 -12.92
N ARG A 76 -20.52 -9.57 -12.97
CA ARG A 76 -21.74 -9.39 -13.77
C ARG A 76 -21.44 -9.23 -15.26
N PHE A 77 -20.29 -8.68 -15.61
CA PHE A 77 -19.84 -8.61 -17.01
C PHE A 77 -19.57 -9.99 -17.62
N HIS A 78 -19.08 -10.93 -16.80
CA HIS A 78 -18.75 -12.30 -17.23
C HIS A 78 -19.84 -13.33 -16.85
N GLY A 79 -20.93 -12.92 -16.19
CA GLY A 79 -22.02 -13.77 -15.73
C GLY A 79 -23.23 -13.80 -16.68
N GLU A 80 -24.28 -14.53 -16.25
CA GLU A 80 -25.52 -14.74 -17.04
C GLU A 80 -26.27 -13.47 -17.45
N ALA A 81 -26.03 -12.33 -16.77
CA ALA A 81 -26.70 -11.05 -17.04
C ALA A 81 -26.11 -10.25 -18.24
N GLY A 82 -24.95 -10.64 -18.76
CA GLY A 82 -24.30 -10.00 -19.90
C GLY A 82 -24.02 -8.50 -19.74
N GLU A 83 -23.67 -7.83 -20.84
CA GLU A 83 -23.34 -6.40 -20.88
C GLU A 83 -24.50 -5.50 -20.41
N ALA A 84 -25.75 -5.86 -20.70
CA ALA A 84 -26.92 -5.07 -20.31
C ALA A 84 -27.13 -5.06 -18.79
N GLY A 85 -26.94 -6.21 -18.11
CA GLY A 85 -27.04 -6.31 -16.67
C GLY A 85 -25.91 -5.58 -15.94
N ALA A 86 -24.68 -5.66 -16.46
CA ALA A 86 -23.54 -4.92 -15.94
C ALA A 86 -23.74 -3.40 -16.07
N ARG A 87 -24.27 -2.95 -17.20
CA ARG A 87 -24.60 -1.54 -17.43
C ARG A 87 -25.69 -1.05 -16.48
N ALA A 88 -26.79 -1.79 -16.35
CA ALA A 88 -27.88 -1.43 -15.42
C ALA A 88 -27.38 -1.33 -13.96
N PHE A 89 -26.51 -2.24 -13.52
CA PHE A 89 -25.89 -2.18 -12.21
C PHE A 89 -24.99 -0.95 -12.05
N ALA A 90 -24.16 -0.64 -13.06
CA ALA A 90 -23.28 0.53 -13.04
C ALA A 90 -24.07 1.85 -13.03
N GLU A 91 -25.19 1.95 -13.77
CA GLU A 91 -26.10 3.10 -13.76
C GLU A 91 -26.74 3.32 -12.38
N GLN A 92 -27.17 2.26 -11.72
CA GLN A 92 -27.72 2.34 -10.38
C GLN A 92 -26.67 2.70 -9.33
N ALA A 93 -25.46 2.12 -9.43
CA ALA A 93 -24.35 2.44 -8.55
C ALA A 93 -23.93 3.92 -8.71
N LEU A 94 -23.88 4.41 -9.96
CA LEU A 94 -23.58 5.81 -10.27
C LEU A 94 -24.63 6.74 -9.63
N ALA A 95 -25.91 6.47 -9.84
CA ALA A 95 -26.99 7.31 -9.33
C ALA A 95 -27.07 7.29 -7.79
N GLY A 96 -26.94 6.11 -7.17
CA GLY A 96 -26.94 5.96 -5.71
C GLY A 96 -25.75 6.67 -5.07
N LEU A 97 -24.55 6.46 -5.61
CA LEU A 97 -23.33 7.10 -5.13
C LEU A 97 -23.41 8.62 -5.28
N THR A 98 -23.85 9.11 -6.45
CA THR A 98 -23.99 10.55 -6.70
C THR A 98 -24.96 11.19 -5.72
N LEU A 99 -26.13 10.57 -5.47
CA LEU A 99 -27.10 11.10 -4.52
C LEU A 99 -26.53 11.17 -3.10
N VAL A 100 -25.94 10.08 -2.61
CA VAL A 100 -25.34 10.03 -1.26
C VAL A 100 -24.25 11.09 -1.11
N LEU A 101 -23.36 11.21 -2.10
CA LEU A 101 -22.28 12.17 -2.07
C LEU A 101 -22.76 13.61 -2.22
N LEU A 102 -23.80 13.85 -3.03
CA LEU A 102 -24.41 15.18 -3.15
C LEU A 102 -25.01 15.62 -1.82
N VAL A 103 -25.77 14.73 -1.17
CA VAL A 103 -26.31 15.02 0.19
C VAL A 103 -25.18 15.26 1.18
N PHE A 104 -24.14 14.43 1.15
CA PHE A 104 -22.97 14.60 2.02
C PHE A 104 -22.25 15.92 1.73
N THR A 105 -22.09 16.32 0.47
CA THR A 105 -21.47 17.58 0.08
C THR A 105 -22.30 18.77 0.58
N VAL A 106 -23.62 18.76 0.37
CA VAL A 106 -24.50 19.85 0.85
C VAL A 106 -24.48 19.96 2.38
N LEU A 107 -24.57 18.83 3.07
CA LEU A 107 -24.47 18.82 4.53
C LEU A 107 -23.09 19.30 5.01
N GLY A 108 -22.02 18.89 4.34
CA GLY A 108 -20.68 19.34 4.62
C GLY A 108 -20.45 20.83 4.38
N GLU A 109 -21.03 21.39 3.30
CA GLU A 109 -21.00 22.85 3.02
C GLU A 109 -21.66 23.65 4.16
N ILE A 110 -22.85 23.20 4.60
CA ILE A 110 -23.56 23.83 5.71
C ILE A 110 -22.78 23.66 7.01
N ALA A 111 -22.26 22.46 7.28
CA ALA A 111 -21.56 22.13 8.51
C ALA A 111 -20.08 22.61 8.52
N MET A 112 -19.56 23.20 7.43
CA MET A 112 -18.14 23.50 7.30
C MET A 112 -17.53 24.31 8.45
N PRO A 113 -18.18 25.36 9.00
CA PRO A 113 -17.62 26.09 10.14
C PRO A 113 -17.42 25.18 11.37
N TRP A 114 -18.41 24.31 11.69
CA TRP A 114 -18.30 23.37 12.80
C TRP A 114 -17.27 22.26 12.52
N LEU A 115 -17.19 21.80 11.28
CA LEU A 115 -16.15 20.85 10.88
C LEU A 115 -14.75 21.46 11.02
N MET A 116 -14.59 22.74 10.66
CA MET A 116 -13.31 23.44 10.82
C MET A 116 -12.94 23.65 12.29
N LEU A 117 -13.90 23.95 13.16
CA LEU A 117 -13.69 23.96 14.61
C LEU A 117 -13.18 22.62 15.15
N LEU A 118 -13.68 21.51 14.60
CA LEU A 118 -13.26 20.17 15.01
C LEU A 118 -11.89 19.79 14.42
N LEU A 119 -11.63 20.14 13.14
CA LEU A 119 -10.45 19.71 12.41
C LEU A 119 -9.22 20.59 12.65
N ALA A 120 -9.44 21.87 12.95
CA ALA A 120 -8.38 22.85 13.16
C ALA A 120 -8.76 23.87 14.26
N PRO A 121 -8.97 23.41 15.52
CA PRO A 121 -9.40 24.30 16.61
C PRO A 121 -8.42 25.45 16.87
N GLY A 122 -7.14 25.27 16.63
CA GLY A 122 -6.14 26.31 16.79
C GLY A 122 -6.27 27.48 15.82
N PHE A 123 -7.02 27.36 14.73
CA PHE A 123 -7.24 28.47 13.79
C PHE A 123 -8.23 29.52 14.35
N THR A 124 -8.99 29.19 15.38
CA THR A 124 -9.93 30.11 16.01
C THR A 124 -9.27 31.29 16.71
N THR A 125 -7.97 31.23 17.00
CA THR A 125 -7.19 32.33 17.56
C THR A 125 -7.02 33.50 16.58
N ASP A 126 -7.16 33.26 15.28
CA ASP A 126 -7.11 34.24 14.20
C ASP A 126 -8.39 34.10 13.34
N PRO A 127 -9.39 35.01 13.55
CA PRO A 127 -10.65 34.93 12.80
C PRO A 127 -10.48 35.01 11.29
N ALA A 128 -9.55 35.80 10.76
CA ALA A 128 -9.33 35.94 9.32
C ALA A 128 -8.78 34.65 8.73
N LYS A 129 -7.88 33.97 9.44
CA LYS A 129 -7.34 32.66 9.06
C LYS A 129 -8.41 31.59 9.12
N PHE A 130 -9.28 31.60 10.12
CA PHE A 130 -10.37 30.67 10.27
C PHE A 130 -11.39 30.81 9.12
N ASP A 131 -11.83 32.05 8.82
CA ASP A 131 -12.78 32.32 7.75
C ASP A 131 -12.22 31.94 6.38
N LEU A 132 -10.95 32.21 6.12
CA LEU A 132 -10.26 31.81 4.92
C LEU A 132 -10.21 30.26 4.81
N ALA A 133 -9.90 29.58 5.90
CA ALA A 133 -9.85 28.11 5.92
C ALA A 133 -11.22 27.49 5.65
N VAL A 134 -12.30 28.04 6.23
CA VAL A 134 -13.68 27.62 5.95
C VAL A 134 -14.02 27.85 4.47
N LEU A 135 -13.69 29.01 3.89
CA LEU A 135 -13.92 29.32 2.48
C LEU A 135 -13.19 28.34 1.56
N LEU A 136 -11.89 28.12 1.79
CA LEU A 136 -11.08 27.20 0.99
C LEU A 136 -11.61 25.75 1.06
N ALA A 137 -12.01 25.31 2.25
CA ALA A 137 -12.57 23.98 2.45
C ALA A 137 -13.92 23.82 1.73
N ARG A 138 -14.78 24.83 1.75
CA ARG A 138 -16.03 24.84 0.97
C ARG A 138 -15.77 24.72 -0.52
N ILE A 139 -14.89 25.54 -1.09
CA ILE A 139 -14.55 25.49 -2.51
C ILE A 139 -13.98 24.10 -2.89
N ALA A 140 -13.19 23.48 -2.01
CA ALA A 140 -12.56 22.20 -2.28
C ALA A 140 -13.47 20.97 -2.02
N LEU A 141 -14.52 21.09 -1.19
CA LEU A 141 -15.36 19.95 -0.76
C LEU A 141 -16.02 19.19 -1.93
N PRO A 142 -16.54 19.86 -2.99
CA PRO A 142 -17.11 19.16 -4.16
C PRO A 142 -16.13 18.22 -4.87
N PHE A 143 -14.82 18.41 -4.68
CA PHE A 143 -13.79 17.50 -5.21
C PHE A 143 -13.95 16.07 -4.69
N LEU A 144 -14.44 15.87 -3.45
CA LEU A 144 -14.68 14.52 -2.91
C LEU A 144 -15.76 13.75 -3.69
N LEU A 145 -16.83 14.47 -4.10
CA LEU A 145 -17.85 13.91 -4.99
C LEU A 145 -17.22 13.49 -6.31
N CYS A 146 -16.44 14.37 -6.93
CA CYS A 146 -15.76 14.09 -8.19
C CYS A 146 -14.83 12.89 -8.08
N MET A 147 -13.98 12.82 -7.06
CA MET A 147 -13.02 11.71 -6.86
C MET A 147 -13.71 10.37 -6.65
N SER A 148 -14.84 10.34 -5.96
CA SER A 148 -15.63 9.12 -5.78
C SER A 148 -16.24 8.65 -7.11
N LEU A 149 -16.70 9.57 -7.95
CA LEU A 149 -17.16 9.26 -9.32
C LEU A 149 -16.01 8.79 -10.21
N VAL A 150 -14.84 9.43 -10.13
CA VAL A 150 -13.63 8.97 -10.83
C VAL A 150 -13.27 7.54 -10.41
N ALA A 151 -13.34 7.22 -9.12
CA ALA A 151 -13.07 5.87 -8.63
C ALA A 151 -14.07 4.84 -9.20
N LEU A 152 -15.37 5.17 -9.29
CA LEU A 152 -16.38 4.31 -9.90
C LEU A 152 -16.11 4.07 -11.39
N TYR A 153 -15.91 5.15 -12.16
CA TYR A 153 -15.60 5.04 -13.60
C TYR A 153 -14.27 4.32 -13.84
N SER A 154 -13.25 4.57 -13.03
CA SER A 154 -11.97 3.85 -13.10
C SER A 154 -12.16 2.36 -12.81
N GLY A 155 -13.04 2.01 -11.89
CA GLY A 155 -13.46 0.65 -11.63
C GLY A 155 -14.07 -0.03 -12.87
N ILE A 156 -14.95 0.66 -13.55
CA ILE A 156 -15.58 0.17 -14.78
C ILE A 156 -14.53 0.02 -15.90
N LEU A 157 -13.68 1.03 -16.10
CA LEU A 157 -12.61 1.00 -17.10
C LEU A 157 -11.63 -0.16 -16.86
N ASN A 158 -11.26 -0.41 -15.60
CA ASN A 158 -10.40 -1.53 -15.21
C ASN A 158 -11.09 -2.88 -15.52
N ALA A 159 -12.39 -3.01 -15.26
CA ALA A 159 -13.15 -4.22 -15.60
C ALA A 159 -13.20 -4.46 -17.13
N LEU A 160 -13.13 -3.38 -17.93
CA LEU A 160 -13.04 -3.41 -19.39
C LEU A 160 -11.59 -3.57 -19.91
N GLY A 161 -10.59 -3.75 -19.04
CA GLY A 161 -9.18 -3.87 -19.41
C GLY A 161 -8.52 -2.55 -19.84
N ARG A 162 -9.14 -1.40 -19.58
CA ARG A 162 -8.62 -0.08 -19.95
C ARG A 162 -7.96 0.63 -18.77
N PHE A 163 -6.83 0.10 -18.32
CA PHE A 163 -6.12 0.54 -17.11
C PHE A 163 -5.44 1.91 -17.24
N ALA A 164 -4.93 2.25 -18.44
CA ALA A 164 -4.08 3.44 -18.62
C ALA A 164 -4.79 4.74 -18.25
N ILE A 165 -6.05 4.93 -18.70
CA ILE A 165 -6.81 6.16 -18.44
C ILE A 165 -7.19 6.26 -16.96
N ALA A 166 -7.60 5.13 -16.36
CA ALA A 166 -7.92 5.08 -14.93
C ALA A 166 -6.70 5.43 -14.06
N ALA A 167 -5.51 4.97 -14.46
CA ALA A 167 -4.25 5.28 -13.75
C ALA A 167 -3.78 6.71 -13.97
N PHE A 168 -4.04 7.30 -15.15
CA PHE A 168 -3.63 8.67 -15.49
C PHE A 168 -4.53 9.74 -14.86
N ALA A 169 -5.82 9.46 -14.65
CA ALA A 169 -6.80 10.46 -14.20
C ALA A 169 -6.35 11.25 -12.94
N PRO A 170 -5.79 10.63 -11.87
CA PRO A 170 -5.32 11.38 -10.70
C PRO A 170 -4.19 12.39 -11.01
N SER A 171 -3.40 12.15 -12.06
CA SER A 171 -2.32 13.08 -12.45
C SER A 171 -2.82 14.42 -12.96
N LEU A 172 -4.08 14.49 -13.42
CA LEU A 172 -4.71 15.73 -13.88
C LEU A 172 -4.82 16.77 -12.78
N LEU A 173 -5.00 16.36 -11.52
CA LEU A 173 -4.96 17.28 -10.37
C LEU A 173 -3.63 18.04 -10.33
N ASN A 174 -2.52 17.33 -10.40
CA ASN A 174 -1.19 17.94 -10.35
C ASN A 174 -0.95 18.86 -11.55
N ILE A 175 -1.38 18.47 -12.75
CA ILE A 175 -1.25 19.28 -13.97
C ILE A 175 -2.03 20.59 -13.82
N VAL A 176 -3.28 20.53 -13.37
CA VAL A 176 -4.11 21.74 -13.16
C VAL A 176 -3.52 22.64 -12.09
N LEU A 177 -3.07 22.06 -10.95
CA LEU A 177 -2.47 22.87 -9.88
C LEU A 177 -1.17 23.53 -10.32
N ILE A 178 -0.31 22.85 -11.06
CA ILE A 178 0.91 23.44 -11.64
C ILE A 178 0.56 24.57 -12.61
N ALA A 179 -0.43 24.36 -13.49
CA ALA A 179 -0.85 25.40 -14.43
C ALA A 179 -1.39 26.65 -13.71
N ILE A 180 -2.16 26.46 -12.63
CA ILE A 180 -2.67 27.58 -11.82
C ILE A 180 -1.55 28.30 -11.09
N LEU A 181 -0.61 27.56 -10.50
CA LEU A 181 0.55 28.16 -9.84
C LEU A 181 1.38 28.99 -10.82
N LEU A 182 1.65 28.48 -12.02
CA LEU A 182 2.35 29.22 -13.05
C LEU A 182 1.56 30.48 -13.49
N ALA A 183 0.23 30.36 -13.61
CA ALA A 183 -0.62 31.51 -13.94
C ALA A 183 -0.61 32.56 -12.82
N VAL A 184 -0.71 32.13 -11.56
CA VAL A 184 -0.63 33.06 -10.40
C VAL A 184 0.75 33.72 -10.33
N MET A 185 1.83 33.01 -10.62
CA MET A 185 3.19 33.59 -10.68
C MET A 185 3.35 34.60 -11.82
N ALA A 186 2.70 34.37 -12.97
CA ALA A 186 2.83 35.23 -14.16
C ALA A 186 1.92 36.46 -14.12
N PHE A 187 0.73 36.36 -13.52
CA PHE A 187 -0.34 37.37 -13.63
C PHE A 187 -0.95 37.78 -12.28
N GLY A 188 -0.49 37.21 -11.17
CA GLY A 188 -1.15 37.36 -9.87
C GLY A 188 -0.56 38.51 -9.05
N ASP A 189 -1.35 39.57 -8.82
CA ASP A 189 -1.00 40.66 -7.89
C ASP A 189 -1.74 40.56 -6.53
N GLY A 190 -2.53 39.46 -6.33
CA GLY A 190 -3.50 39.35 -5.24
C GLY A 190 -2.98 38.80 -3.90
N GLY A 191 -1.69 38.59 -3.75
CA GLY A 191 -1.13 38.11 -2.49
C GLY A 191 -1.44 36.61 -2.20
N GLN A 192 -1.05 36.14 -1.00
CA GLN A 192 -1.13 34.71 -0.62
C GLN A 192 -2.57 34.18 -0.54
N SER A 193 -3.52 34.99 -0.06
CA SER A 193 -4.93 34.57 0.06
C SER A 193 -5.58 34.35 -1.31
N ALA A 194 -5.31 35.23 -2.28
CA ALA A 194 -5.82 35.06 -3.65
C ALA A 194 -5.23 33.83 -4.32
N ALA A 195 -3.94 33.55 -4.14
CA ALA A 195 -3.30 32.32 -4.63
C ALA A 195 -3.93 31.06 -4.00
N ALA A 196 -4.22 31.09 -2.70
CA ALA A 196 -4.88 29.98 -2.01
C ALA A 196 -6.30 29.73 -2.55
N ILE A 197 -7.08 30.79 -2.80
CA ILE A 197 -8.43 30.70 -3.39
C ILE A 197 -8.35 30.15 -4.82
N ALA A 198 -7.40 30.63 -5.64
CA ALA A 198 -7.19 30.11 -6.99
C ALA A 198 -6.85 28.62 -7.00
N LEU A 199 -6.01 28.18 -6.07
CA LEU A 199 -5.68 26.75 -5.91
C LEU A 199 -6.89 25.92 -5.46
N ALA A 200 -7.72 26.43 -4.55
CA ALA A 200 -8.94 25.75 -4.11
C ALA A 200 -9.91 25.55 -5.29
N TRP A 201 -10.11 26.57 -6.13
CA TRP A 201 -10.88 26.45 -7.37
C TRP A 201 -10.23 25.49 -8.37
N GLY A 202 -8.89 25.47 -8.41
CA GLY A 202 -8.14 24.50 -9.20
C GLY A 202 -8.39 23.06 -8.79
N ILE A 203 -8.46 22.80 -7.48
CA ILE A 203 -8.83 21.47 -6.96
C ILE A 203 -10.23 21.09 -7.43
N ALA A 204 -11.22 21.95 -7.26
CA ALA A 204 -12.59 21.69 -7.71
C ALA A 204 -12.68 21.45 -9.22
N ALA A 205 -12.05 22.33 -10.02
CA ALA A 205 -12.03 22.23 -11.48
C ALA A 205 -11.33 20.94 -11.95
N SER A 206 -10.22 20.55 -11.31
CA SER A 206 -9.51 19.32 -11.63
C SER A 206 -10.38 18.08 -11.37
N GLY A 207 -11.20 18.09 -10.31
CA GLY A 207 -12.16 17.03 -10.04
C GLY A 207 -13.16 16.85 -11.17
N VAL A 208 -13.76 17.95 -11.64
CA VAL A 208 -14.68 17.92 -12.78
C VAL A 208 -13.97 17.42 -14.03
N LEU A 209 -12.77 17.92 -14.33
CA LEU A 209 -11.98 17.48 -15.49
C LEU A 209 -11.70 15.97 -15.44
N GLN A 210 -11.31 15.45 -14.28
CA GLN A 210 -11.07 14.02 -14.10
C GLN A 210 -12.32 13.19 -14.37
N VAL A 211 -13.48 13.59 -13.81
CA VAL A 211 -14.77 12.90 -14.08
C VAL A 211 -15.07 12.91 -15.58
N VAL A 212 -14.93 14.05 -16.26
CA VAL A 212 -15.16 14.17 -17.70
C VAL A 212 -14.26 13.22 -18.48
N VAL A 213 -12.95 13.18 -18.17
CA VAL A 213 -11.99 12.32 -18.88
C VAL A 213 -12.35 10.84 -18.73
N VAL A 214 -12.63 10.36 -17.50
CA VAL A 214 -12.97 8.95 -17.29
C VAL A 214 -14.36 8.59 -17.84
N ALA A 215 -15.34 9.51 -17.77
CA ALA A 215 -16.67 9.31 -18.34
C ALA A 215 -16.64 9.24 -19.88
N VAL A 216 -15.88 10.14 -20.54
CA VAL A 216 -15.65 10.09 -21.98
C VAL A 216 -14.94 8.80 -22.38
N ALA A 217 -13.94 8.36 -21.60
CA ALA A 217 -13.27 7.09 -21.85
C ALA A 217 -14.23 5.89 -21.72
N ALA A 218 -15.13 5.89 -20.75
CA ALA A 218 -16.15 4.85 -20.59
C ALA A 218 -17.13 4.85 -21.76
N THR A 219 -17.57 6.03 -22.23
CA THR A 219 -18.46 6.14 -23.40
C THR A 219 -17.79 5.63 -24.67
N ARG A 220 -16.48 5.96 -24.89
CA ARG A 220 -15.68 5.43 -26.00
C ARG A 220 -15.47 3.91 -25.92
N ALA A 221 -15.52 3.35 -24.71
CA ALA A 221 -15.49 1.91 -24.48
C ALA A 221 -16.87 1.24 -24.61
N LYS A 222 -17.85 1.92 -25.24
CA LYS A 222 -19.25 1.49 -25.43
C LYS A 222 -20.07 1.37 -24.15
N MET A 223 -19.53 1.81 -22.99
CA MET A 223 -20.23 1.83 -21.72
C MET A 223 -20.81 3.24 -21.46
N ARG A 224 -21.89 3.57 -22.16
CA ARG A 224 -22.64 4.82 -21.94
C ARG A 224 -23.56 4.62 -20.73
N LEU A 225 -23.27 5.29 -19.63
CA LEU A 225 -24.11 5.25 -18.43
C LEU A 225 -25.14 6.38 -18.49
N SER A 226 -26.41 6.06 -18.27
CA SER A 226 -27.50 7.01 -18.13
C SER A 226 -27.76 7.24 -16.65
N PHE A 227 -27.99 8.50 -16.27
CA PHE A 227 -28.40 8.80 -14.90
C PHE A 227 -29.87 8.39 -14.73
N ARG A 228 -30.10 7.40 -13.87
CA ARG A 228 -31.45 6.92 -13.52
C ARG A 228 -31.70 7.20 -12.04
N PRO A 229 -32.95 7.48 -11.62
CA PRO A 229 -33.23 7.66 -10.20
C PRO A 229 -32.77 6.44 -9.39
N PRO A 230 -32.04 6.63 -8.28
CA PRO A 230 -31.51 5.53 -7.50
C PRO A 230 -32.64 4.70 -6.88
N ARG A 231 -32.53 3.38 -6.98
CA ARG A 231 -33.47 2.44 -6.34
C ARG A 231 -32.71 1.53 -5.40
N LEU A 232 -33.18 1.42 -4.15
CA LEU A 232 -32.63 0.50 -3.15
C LEU A 232 -33.08 -0.93 -3.43
N ASN A 233 -32.64 -1.48 -4.55
CA ASN A 233 -32.88 -2.89 -4.88
C ASN A 233 -31.91 -3.82 -4.13
N ALA A 234 -32.11 -5.14 -4.28
CA ALA A 234 -31.27 -6.16 -3.63
C ALA A 234 -29.78 -6.00 -3.94
N ASP A 235 -29.46 -5.60 -5.16
CA ASP A 235 -28.06 -5.40 -5.60
C ASP A 235 -27.42 -4.19 -4.92
N MET A 236 -28.15 -3.09 -4.76
CA MET A 236 -27.67 -1.90 -4.07
C MET A 236 -27.46 -2.16 -2.57
N ARG A 237 -28.41 -2.88 -1.92
CA ARG A 237 -28.25 -3.29 -0.52
C ARG A 237 -27.01 -4.18 -0.34
N ARG A 238 -26.79 -5.10 -1.28
CA ARG A 238 -25.61 -5.98 -1.26
C ARG A 238 -24.32 -5.19 -1.47
N LEU A 239 -24.31 -4.20 -2.39
CA LEU A 239 -23.18 -3.30 -2.60
C LEU A 239 -22.84 -2.52 -1.33
N LEU A 240 -23.84 -1.92 -0.67
CA LEU A 240 -23.65 -1.19 0.58
C LEU A 240 -23.15 -2.09 1.72
N ALA A 241 -23.72 -3.30 1.85
CA ALA A 241 -23.29 -4.27 2.86
C ALA A 241 -21.83 -4.73 2.65
N LEU A 242 -21.36 -4.82 1.40
CA LEU A 242 -19.98 -5.16 1.09
C LEU A 242 -19.03 -3.96 1.22
N ALA A 243 -19.52 -2.73 0.95
CA ALA A 243 -18.72 -1.52 1.06
C ALA A 243 -18.50 -1.06 2.51
N ALA A 244 -19.47 -1.22 3.39
CA ALA A 244 -19.43 -0.72 4.77
C ALA A 244 -18.22 -1.22 5.58
N PRO A 245 -17.88 -2.53 5.63
CA PRO A 245 -16.67 -2.99 6.30
C PRO A 245 -15.38 -2.44 5.70
N GLY A 246 -15.34 -2.27 4.37
CA GLY A 246 -14.20 -1.67 3.66
C GLY A 246 -14.01 -0.20 3.99
N LEU A 247 -15.09 0.56 4.13
CA LEU A 247 -15.06 1.96 4.56
C LEU A 247 -14.51 2.12 5.97
N ILE A 248 -14.97 1.28 6.92
CA ILE A 248 -14.48 1.30 8.30
C ILE A 248 -12.99 0.96 8.35
N ALA A 249 -12.57 -0.11 7.69
CA ALA A 249 -11.18 -0.55 7.67
C ALA A 249 -10.24 0.48 7.00
N GLY A 250 -10.67 1.11 5.89
CA GLY A 250 -9.91 2.16 5.19
C GLY A 250 -9.89 3.48 5.93
N GLY A 251 -10.94 3.77 6.72
CA GLY A 251 -11.09 5.04 7.45
C GLY A 251 -10.15 5.19 8.65
N MET A 252 -9.73 4.09 9.30
CA MET A 252 -8.90 4.18 10.51
C MET A 252 -7.56 4.89 10.30
N GLY A 253 -6.90 4.68 9.15
CA GLY A 253 -5.67 5.39 8.82
C GLY A 253 -5.91 6.90 8.65
N GLN A 254 -7.03 7.29 8.06
CA GLN A 254 -7.40 8.68 7.86
C GLN A 254 -7.72 9.40 9.19
N ILE A 255 -8.32 8.70 10.15
CA ILE A 255 -8.60 9.24 11.48
C ILE A 255 -7.28 9.66 12.16
N THR A 256 -6.22 8.86 12.07
CA THR A 256 -4.90 9.21 12.63
C THR A 256 -4.34 10.48 11.99
N VAL A 257 -4.45 10.64 10.67
CA VAL A 257 -4.01 11.86 9.97
C VAL A 257 -4.80 13.08 10.43
N VAL A 258 -6.12 12.94 10.56
CA VAL A 258 -7.00 14.01 11.07
C VAL A 258 -6.61 14.41 12.49
N LEU A 259 -6.44 13.44 13.39
CA LEU A 259 -6.07 13.72 14.79
C LEU A 259 -4.70 14.40 14.90
N ASN A 260 -3.72 13.98 14.11
CA ASN A 260 -2.42 14.67 14.03
C ASN A 260 -2.56 16.10 13.51
N THR A 261 -3.46 16.33 12.54
CA THR A 261 -3.74 17.68 12.02
C THR A 261 -4.42 18.55 13.06
N VAL A 262 -5.35 18.00 13.84
CA VAL A 262 -6.01 18.71 14.97
C VAL A 262 -4.96 19.19 15.97
N ILE A 263 -4.05 18.31 16.40
CA ILE A 263 -2.96 18.67 17.32
C ILE A 263 -2.03 19.71 16.68
N ALA A 264 -1.66 19.50 15.41
CA ALA A 264 -0.79 20.42 14.67
C ALA A 264 -1.39 21.83 14.51
N SER A 265 -2.73 21.94 14.45
CA SER A 265 -3.43 23.21 14.30
C SER A 265 -3.28 24.14 15.51
N LEU A 266 -2.94 23.58 16.68
CA LEU A 266 -2.80 24.35 17.93
C LEU A 266 -1.60 25.31 17.91
N GLN A 267 -0.69 25.20 16.96
CA GLN A 267 0.45 26.08 16.78
C GLN A 267 0.59 26.50 15.32
N ASP A 268 0.89 27.76 15.10
CA ASP A 268 1.04 28.33 13.76
C ASP A 268 2.12 27.60 12.95
N ARG A 269 1.83 27.43 11.65
CA ARG A 269 2.67 26.79 10.63
C ARG A 269 2.90 25.27 10.80
N VAL A 270 2.61 24.67 11.96
CA VAL A 270 2.90 23.25 12.22
C VAL A 270 2.15 22.32 11.27
N VAL A 271 0.91 22.66 10.88
CA VAL A 271 0.16 21.88 9.88
C VAL A 271 0.93 21.81 8.56
N SER A 272 1.52 22.92 8.11
CA SER A 272 2.32 22.96 6.88
C SER A 272 3.61 22.17 7.02
N TRP A 273 4.34 22.33 8.12
CA TRP A 273 5.58 21.59 8.36
C TRP A 273 5.33 20.09 8.41
N LEU A 274 4.27 19.64 9.10
CA LEU A 274 3.87 18.23 9.15
C LEU A 274 3.53 17.70 7.75
N TYR A 275 2.78 18.48 6.97
CA TYR A 275 2.39 18.10 5.62
C TYR A 275 3.60 17.88 4.70
N TYR A 276 4.58 18.81 4.68
CA TYR A 276 5.77 18.67 3.85
C TYR A 276 6.67 17.49 4.32
N ALA A 277 6.86 17.34 5.63
CA ALA A 277 7.61 16.19 6.19
C ALA A 277 6.94 14.86 5.85
N ASP A 278 5.62 14.75 6.01
CA ASP A 278 4.85 13.54 5.73
C ASP A 278 4.91 13.17 4.24
N ARG A 279 4.88 14.14 3.31
CA ARG A 279 5.01 13.87 1.86
C ARG A 279 6.31 13.16 1.51
N LEU A 280 7.43 13.62 2.08
CA LEU A 280 8.73 12.96 1.86
C LEU A 280 8.80 11.60 2.52
N PHE A 281 8.24 11.45 3.71
CA PHE A 281 8.13 10.18 4.42
C PHE A 281 7.29 9.16 3.64
N GLN A 282 6.21 9.58 3.00
CA GLN A 282 5.32 8.71 2.24
C GLN A 282 5.95 8.19 0.94
N LEU A 283 6.95 8.84 0.36
CA LEU A 283 7.58 8.39 -0.89
C LEU A 283 8.17 6.97 -0.76
N PRO A 284 9.13 6.69 0.14
CA PRO A 284 9.65 5.35 0.30
C PRO A 284 8.60 4.38 0.88
N LEU A 285 7.73 4.86 1.78
CA LEU A 285 6.64 4.05 2.34
C LEU A 285 5.68 3.54 1.25
N GLY A 286 5.33 4.38 0.29
CA GLY A 286 4.46 4.02 -0.82
C GLY A 286 5.09 2.99 -1.74
N VAL A 287 6.32 3.27 -2.20
CA VAL A 287 7.01 2.38 -3.14
C VAL A 287 7.26 1.00 -2.52
N ILE A 288 7.87 0.96 -1.33
CA ILE A 288 8.29 -0.30 -0.69
C ILE A 288 7.08 -1.05 -0.12
N GLY A 289 6.24 -0.33 0.63
CA GLY A 289 5.13 -0.94 1.35
C GLY A 289 4.03 -1.48 0.43
N VAL A 290 3.74 -0.80 -0.69
CA VAL A 290 2.74 -1.28 -1.66
C VAL A 290 3.27 -2.51 -2.40
N ALA A 291 4.54 -2.48 -2.86
CA ALA A 291 5.14 -3.60 -3.56
C ALA A 291 5.09 -4.90 -2.73
N ILE A 292 5.41 -4.82 -1.43
CA ILE A 292 5.37 -5.97 -0.52
C ILE A 292 3.93 -6.44 -0.28
N GLY A 293 3.02 -5.52 0.04
CA GLY A 293 1.64 -5.86 0.38
C GLY A 293 0.88 -6.54 -0.76
N VAL A 294 1.09 -6.12 -2.01
CA VAL A 294 0.43 -6.68 -3.20
C VAL A 294 0.91 -8.12 -3.48
N VAL A 295 2.19 -8.41 -3.26
CA VAL A 295 2.77 -9.73 -3.58
C VAL A 295 2.55 -10.73 -2.45
N LEU A 296 2.71 -10.31 -1.19
CA LEU A 296 2.76 -11.22 -0.05
C LEU A 296 1.40 -11.84 0.29
N LEU A 297 0.30 -11.08 0.25
CA LEU A 297 -1.02 -11.59 0.63
C LEU A 297 -1.52 -12.76 -0.26
N PRO A 298 -1.46 -12.69 -1.60
CA PRO A 298 -1.82 -13.82 -2.45
C PRO A 298 -0.91 -15.04 -2.24
N GLU A 299 0.39 -14.83 -2.03
CA GLU A 299 1.34 -15.90 -1.79
C GLU A 299 1.04 -16.65 -0.48
N LEU A 300 0.86 -15.92 0.63
CA LEU A 300 0.49 -16.53 1.91
C LEU A 300 -0.86 -17.27 1.84
N SER A 301 -1.88 -16.65 1.24
CA SER A 301 -3.20 -17.26 1.09
C SER A 301 -3.15 -18.56 0.28
N ARG A 302 -2.29 -18.65 -0.73
CA ARG A 302 -2.07 -19.87 -1.52
C ARG A 302 -1.38 -20.95 -0.70
N ARG A 303 -0.31 -20.61 0.05
CA ARG A 303 0.45 -21.54 0.87
C ARG A 303 -0.39 -22.10 2.03
N PHE A 304 -1.14 -21.26 2.73
CA PHE A 304 -2.05 -21.74 3.77
C PHE A 304 -3.14 -22.66 3.25
N ARG A 305 -3.71 -22.40 2.07
CA ARG A 305 -4.68 -23.32 1.44
C ARG A 305 -4.06 -24.65 1.02
N ALA A 306 -2.76 -24.67 0.72
CA ALA A 306 -2.00 -25.88 0.41
C ALA A 306 -1.48 -26.63 1.66
N GLY A 307 -1.71 -26.10 2.88
CA GLY A 307 -1.15 -26.67 4.12
C GLY A 307 0.35 -26.43 4.32
N ASP A 308 0.98 -25.60 3.46
CA ASP A 308 2.42 -25.30 3.50
C ASP A 308 2.71 -24.17 4.50
N HIS A 309 2.60 -24.48 5.80
CA HIS A 309 2.87 -23.52 6.88
C HIS A 309 4.35 -23.10 6.92
N ALA A 310 5.27 -24.02 6.69
CA ALA A 310 6.71 -23.73 6.68
C ALA A 310 7.08 -22.78 5.54
N GLY A 311 6.54 -23.02 4.34
CA GLY A 311 6.72 -22.14 3.20
C GLY A 311 6.09 -20.75 3.42
N ALA A 312 4.96 -20.67 4.13
CA ALA A 312 4.34 -19.40 4.47
C ALA A 312 5.25 -18.56 5.40
N ILE A 313 5.80 -19.16 6.47
CA ILE A 313 6.75 -18.51 7.38
C ILE A 313 8.01 -18.06 6.61
N ALA A 314 8.53 -18.91 5.71
CA ALA A 314 9.70 -18.56 4.89
C ALA A 314 9.40 -17.40 3.91
N ALA A 315 8.19 -17.30 3.36
CA ALA A 315 7.78 -16.18 2.51
C ALA A 315 7.66 -14.88 3.31
N GLU A 316 7.13 -14.95 4.53
CA GLU A 316 7.01 -13.81 5.44
C GLU A 316 8.40 -13.30 5.87
N ASN A 317 9.34 -14.20 6.22
CA ASN A 317 10.73 -13.85 6.53
C ASN A 317 11.46 -13.19 5.35
N ARG A 318 11.28 -13.67 4.10
CA ARG A 318 11.85 -13.03 2.91
C ARG A 318 11.29 -11.63 2.69
N SER A 319 9.99 -11.45 2.94
CA SER A 319 9.36 -10.12 2.84
C SER A 319 9.85 -9.18 3.94
N LEU A 320 10.06 -9.69 5.16
CA LEU A 320 10.65 -8.98 6.28
C LEU A 320 12.09 -8.53 5.96
N GLU A 321 12.92 -9.44 5.44
CA GLU A 321 14.29 -9.16 5.01
C GLU A 321 14.30 -8.07 3.93
N THR A 322 13.48 -8.21 2.89
CA THR A 322 13.39 -7.23 1.80
C THR A 322 12.88 -5.88 2.30
N ALA A 323 11.89 -5.87 3.20
CA ALA A 323 11.38 -4.65 3.81
C ALA A 323 12.47 -3.89 4.55
N LEU A 324 13.21 -4.57 5.43
CA LEU A 324 14.26 -3.93 6.23
C LEU A 324 15.50 -3.56 5.39
N LEU A 325 15.86 -4.37 4.39
CA LEU A 325 16.93 -4.07 3.44
C LEU A 325 16.72 -2.73 2.72
N LEU A 326 15.47 -2.37 2.43
CA LEU A 326 15.14 -1.14 1.72
C LEU A 326 14.78 0.02 2.66
N THR A 327 14.10 -0.27 3.77
CA THR A 327 13.58 0.80 4.64
C THR A 327 14.58 1.31 5.66
N LEU A 328 15.50 0.49 6.15
CA LEU A 328 16.52 0.95 7.10
C LEU A 328 17.45 2.00 6.48
N PRO A 329 18.04 1.79 5.27
CA PRO A 329 18.84 2.82 4.65
C PRO A 329 18.02 4.05 4.24
N ALA A 330 16.77 3.89 3.79
CA ALA A 330 15.89 5.00 3.48
C ALA A 330 15.57 5.84 4.73
N ALA A 331 15.28 5.19 5.85
CA ALA A 331 15.05 5.87 7.13
C ALA A 331 16.29 6.62 7.61
N MET A 332 17.47 5.98 7.53
CA MET A 332 18.76 6.59 7.91
C MET A 332 19.07 7.81 7.03
N ALA A 333 18.82 7.73 5.72
CA ALA A 333 19.01 8.84 4.79
C ALA A 333 18.06 10.01 5.11
N LEU A 334 16.75 9.72 5.32
CA LEU A 334 15.78 10.74 5.70
C LEU A 334 16.08 11.36 7.06
N PHE A 335 16.65 10.59 8.00
CA PHE A 335 17.04 11.09 9.32
C PHE A 335 18.23 12.04 9.24
N LEU A 336 19.32 11.63 8.56
CA LEU A 336 20.56 12.38 8.54
C LEU A 336 20.59 13.50 7.50
N ALA A 337 19.93 13.30 6.37
CA ALA A 337 19.88 14.27 5.27
C ALA A 337 18.58 15.11 5.26
N ALA A 338 17.76 15.06 6.32
CA ALA A 338 16.52 15.84 6.41
C ALA A 338 16.73 17.33 6.09
N GLY A 339 17.78 17.95 6.67
CA GLY A 339 18.12 19.34 6.44
C GLY A 339 18.40 19.66 4.98
N PRO A 340 19.42 19.05 4.35
CA PRO A 340 19.69 19.20 2.93
C PRO A 340 18.49 18.94 2.01
N ILE A 341 17.73 17.87 2.27
CA ILE A 341 16.56 17.52 1.46
C ILE A 341 15.50 18.63 1.52
N ILE A 342 15.13 19.07 2.73
CA ILE A 342 14.09 20.10 2.90
C ILE A 342 14.54 21.44 2.34
N ARG A 343 15.79 21.83 2.56
CA ARG A 343 16.35 23.08 2.01
C ARG A 343 16.25 23.10 0.49
N VAL A 344 16.82 22.10 -0.17
CA VAL A 344 16.88 22.06 -1.64
C VAL A 344 15.49 22.00 -2.26
N LEU A 345 14.54 21.31 -1.64
CA LEU A 345 13.21 21.13 -2.22
C LEU A 345 12.24 22.26 -1.90
N PHE A 346 12.34 22.88 -0.72
CA PHE A 346 11.27 23.76 -0.22
C PHE A 346 11.73 25.13 0.27
N GLU A 347 13.02 25.34 0.60
CA GLU A 347 13.50 26.64 1.11
C GLU A 347 13.59 27.70 0.01
N HIS A 348 12.43 28.07 -0.54
CA HIS A 348 12.30 29.05 -1.62
C HIS A 348 11.08 29.96 -1.37
N GLY A 349 11.17 31.20 -1.80
CA GLY A 349 10.05 32.17 -1.70
C GLY A 349 9.65 32.44 -0.24
N THR A 350 8.41 32.14 0.11
CA THR A 350 7.84 32.37 1.44
C THR A 350 8.19 31.28 2.46
N PHE A 351 8.74 30.14 2.02
CA PHE A 351 9.19 29.06 2.91
C PHE A 351 10.60 29.40 3.42
N THR A 352 10.64 29.88 4.65
CA THR A 352 11.85 30.44 5.25
C THR A 352 12.79 29.39 5.81
N ALA A 353 14.02 29.78 6.18
CA ALA A 353 14.98 28.91 6.87
C ALA A 353 14.41 28.36 8.22
N ILE A 354 13.52 29.11 8.89
CA ILE A 354 12.84 28.64 10.10
C ILE A 354 11.90 27.49 9.76
N ASP A 355 11.12 27.62 8.69
CA ASP A 355 10.21 26.57 8.22
C ASP A 355 10.99 25.34 7.77
N ALA A 356 12.10 25.56 7.07
CA ALA A 356 12.97 24.47 6.60
C ALA A 356 13.58 23.68 7.79
N LYS A 357 14.07 24.38 8.82
CA LYS A 357 14.64 23.74 10.01
C LYS A 357 13.57 22.96 10.79
N ALA A 358 12.38 23.54 10.98
CA ALA A 358 11.28 22.88 11.69
C ALA A 358 10.78 21.65 10.93
N THR A 359 10.57 21.77 9.61
CA THR A 359 10.14 20.66 8.75
C THR A 359 11.19 19.55 8.71
N ALA A 360 12.48 19.88 8.63
CA ALA A 360 13.57 18.92 8.66
C ALA A 360 13.63 18.16 10.00
N ALA A 361 13.41 18.83 11.12
CA ALA A 361 13.35 18.19 12.43
C ALA A 361 12.15 17.21 12.53
N MET A 362 10.99 17.58 11.98
CA MET A 362 9.83 16.68 11.90
C MET A 362 10.09 15.48 10.99
N LEU A 363 10.69 15.69 9.81
CA LEU A 363 11.06 14.61 8.91
C LEU A 363 12.06 13.63 9.57
N ALA A 364 13.08 14.16 10.25
CA ALA A 364 14.03 13.36 11.00
C ALA A 364 13.34 12.55 12.11
N ALA A 365 12.36 13.13 12.81
CA ALA A 365 11.59 12.43 13.85
C ALA A 365 10.64 11.36 13.30
N LEU A 366 10.09 11.54 12.08
CA LEU A 366 9.26 10.55 11.38
C LEU A 366 10.10 9.38 10.82
N ALA A 367 11.33 9.66 10.38
CA ALA A 367 12.16 8.70 9.66
C ALA A 367 12.36 7.35 10.38
N PRO A 368 12.61 7.28 11.70
CA PRO A 368 12.68 6.01 12.43
C PRO A 368 11.39 5.18 12.41
N GLY A 369 10.25 5.81 12.15
CA GLY A 369 8.95 5.15 11.97
C GLY A 369 8.80 4.44 10.63
N LEU A 370 9.60 4.79 9.60
CA LEU A 370 9.46 4.23 8.26
C LEU A 370 9.55 2.70 8.21
N PRO A 371 10.56 2.06 8.84
CA PRO A 371 10.60 0.60 8.90
C PRO A 371 9.35 0.02 9.57
N ALA A 372 8.88 0.63 10.66
CA ALA A 372 7.70 0.15 11.38
C ALA A 372 6.45 0.14 10.49
N PHE A 373 6.16 1.21 9.77
CA PHE A 373 4.99 1.28 8.89
C PHE A 373 5.07 0.30 7.71
N VAL A 374 6.26 -0.01 7.20
CA VAL A 374 6.41 -1.05 6.18
C VAL A 374 6.27 -2.44 6.80
N LEU A 375 6.81 -2.69 8.00
CA LEU A 375 6.65 -3.96 8.72
C LEU A 375 5.20 -4.26 9.06
N ILE A 376 4.38 -3.27 9.40
CA ILE A 376 2.93 -3.43 9.55
C ILE A 376 2.33 -4.03 8.28
N LYS A 377 2.76 -3.56 7.09
CA LYS A 377 2.29 -4.09 5.79
C LYS A 377 2.82 -5.50 5.49
N VAL A 378 3.91 -5.92 6.12
CA VAL A 378 4.42 -7.30 6.07
C VAL A 378 3.60 -8.22 6.97
N PHE A 379 3.28 -7.80 8.21
CA PHE A 379 2.56 -8.65 9.16
C PHE A 379 1.06 -8.74 8.92
N HIS A 380 0.39 -7.68 8.43
CA HIS A 380 -1.05 -7.71 8.15
C HIS A 380 -1.47 -8.88 7.24
N PRO A 381 -0.79 -9.17 6.11
CA PRO A 381 -1.10 -10.36 5.30
C PRO A 381 -1.03 -11.68 6.07
N GLY A 382 -0.15 -11.81 7.06
CA GLY A 382 -0.07 -12.98 7.92
C GLY A 382 -1.36 -13.26 8.67
N PHE A 383 -2.03 -12.22 9.18
CA PHE A 383 -3.35 -12.33 9.81
C PHE A 383 -4.47 -12.51 8.78
N PHE A 384 -4.49 -11.71 7.72
CA PHE A 384 -5.56 -11.73 6.72
C PHE A 384 -5.63 -13.05 5.96
N ALA A 385 -4.51 -13.69 5.70
CA ALA A 385 -4.46 -15.00 5.06
C ALA A 385 -5.03 -16.12 5.94
N ARG A 386 -5.08 -15.90 7.27
CA ARG A 386 -5.73 -16.76 8.26
C ARG A 386 -7.15 -16.31 8.62
N GLU A 387 -7.72 -15.36 7.87
CA GLU A 387 -9.05 -14.78 8.07
C GLU A 387 -9.21 -13.97 9.39
N ASP A 388 -8.11 -13.69 10.09
CA ASP A 388 -8.11 -12.84 11.28
C ASP A 388 -7.94 -11.36 10.86
N THR A 389 -9.06 -10.67 10.68
CA THR A 389 -9.08 -9.22 10.43
C THR A 389 -9.26 -8.42 11.71
N LYS A 390 -9.68 -9.07 12.80
CA LYS A 390 -10.02 -8.42 14.07
C LYS A 390 -8.76 -7.99 14.84
N THR A 391 -7.77 -8.86 14.92
CA THR A 391 -6.53 -8.59 15.68
C THR A 391 -5.77 -7.38 15.11
N PRO A 392 -5.47 -7.29 13.79
CA PRO A 392 -4.84 -6.10 13.23
C PRO A 392 -5.65 -4.81 13.42
N MET A 393 -6.99 -4.88 13.35
CA MET A 393 -7.86 -3.73 13.58
C MET A 393 -7.76 -3.22 15.03
N ILE A 394 -7.77 -4.12 16.02
CA ILE A 394 -7.60 -3.75 17.42
C ILE A 394 -6.23 -3.09 17.64
N TYR A 395 -5.16 -3.66 17.09
CA TYR A 395 -3.81 -3.11 17.26
C TYR A 395 -3.61 -1.79 16.52
N ALA A 396 -4.29 -1.59 15.38
CA ALA A 396 -4.34 -0.27 14.75
C ALA A 396 -5.05 0.75 15.65
N GLY A 397 -6.13 0.36 16.32
CA GLY A 397 -6.82 1.20 17.31
C GLY A 397 -5.95 1.55 18.52
N ILE A 398 -5.20 0.57 19.06
CA ILE A 398 -4.25 0.81 20.16
C ILE A 398 -3.12 1.74 19.69
N GLY A 399 -2.55 1.51 18.51
CA GLY A 399 -1.54 2.38 17.92
C GLY A 399 -2.05 3.82 17.74
N MET A 400 -3.27 3.99 17.25
CA MET A 400 -3.92 5.30 17.12
C MET A 400 -4.10 5.98 18.48
N ALA A 401 -4.62 5.28 19.49
CA ALA A 401 -4.79 5.82 20.84
C ALA A 401 -3.44 6.23 21.46
N ALA A 402 -2.41 5.39 21.30
CA ALA A 402 -1.05 5.70 21.75
C ALA A 402 -0.48 6.93 20.99
N ASN A 403 -0.69 7.01 19.66
CA ASN A 403 -0.25 8.16 18.88
C ASN A 403 -0.89 9.48 19.38
N VAL A 404 -2.19 9.47 19.66
CA VAL A 404 -2.89 10.66 20.15
C VAL A 404 -2.42 11.04 21.55
N ALA A 405 -2.35 10.08 22.47
CA ALA A 405 -1.91 10.33 23.85
C ALA A 405 -0.47 10.86 23.90
N LEU A 406 0.44 10.18 23.19
CA LEU A 406 1.84 10.62 23.10
C LEU A 406 1.97 11.91 22.29
N GLY A 407 1.18 12.08 21.23
CA GLY A 407 1.16 13.29 20.40
C GLY A 407 0.82 14.52 21.22
N LEU A 408 -0.23 14.47 22.03
CA LEU A 408 -0.62 15.56 22.93
C LEU A 408 0.43 15.85 23.99
N THR A 409 0.94 14.81 24.66
CA THR A 409 1.93 14.99 25.73
C THR A 409 3.28 15.50 25.21
N LEU A 410 3.78 14.92 24.12
CA LEU A 410 5.05 15.31 23.53
C LEU A 410 4.95 16.68 22.80
N PHE A 411 3.75 17.03 22.29
CA PHE A 411 3.53 18.35 21.70
C PHE A 411 3.74 19.48 22.72
N VAL A 412 3.28 19.30 23.95
CA VAL A 412 3.47 20.27 25.04
C VAL A 412 4.96 20.46 25.38
N VAL A 413 5.75 19.37 25.33
CA VAL A 413 7.17 19.39 25.75
C VAL A 413 8.11 19.71 24.58
N LEU A 414 7.88 19.15 23.40
CA LEU A 414 8.77 19.20 22.24
C LEU A 414 8.19 19.99 21.05
N GLY A 415 6.99 20.56 21.21
CA GLY A 415 6.29 21.24 20.14
C GLY A 415 5.97 20.31 18.98
N ALA A 416 6.04 20.84 17.76
CA ALA A 416 5.70 20.15 16.52
C ALA A 416 6.40 18.79 16.34
N VAL A 417 7.67 18.67 16.76
CA VAL A 417 8.47 17.44 16.64
C VAL A 417 7.87 16.30 17.48
N GLY A 418 7.18 16.64 18.58
CA GLY A 418 6.51 15.67 19.44
C GLY A 418 5.46 14.84 18.70
N ILE A 419 4.72 15.41 17.75
CA ILE A 419 3.73 14.68 16.92
C ILE A 419 4.44 13.63 16.07
N ALA A 420 5.56 13.99 15.47
CA ALA A 420 6.34 13.08 14.60
C ALA A 420 6.95 11.93 15.39
N ILE A 421 7.49 12.19 16.58
CA ILE A 421 8.02 11.17 17.49
C ILE A 421 6.89 10.23 17.94
N ALA A 422 5.73 10.77 18.35
CA ALA A 422 4.57 9.97 18.75
C ALA A 422 4.13 9.01 17.63
N THR A 423 4.09 9.51 16.39
CA THR A 423 3.75 8.71 15.20
C THR A 423 4.74 7.56 15.00
N SER A 424 6.04 7.81 15.13
CA SER A 424 7.07 6.78 15.02
C SER A 424 6.96 5.72 16.13
N ILE A 425 6.75 6.15 17.38
CA ILE A 425 6.59 5.24 18.53
C ILE A 425 5.33 4.38 18.37
N ALA A 426 4.20 4.98 17.95
CA ALA A 426 2.95 4.27 17.74
C ALA A 426 3.07 3.21 16.63
N GLY A 427 3.82 3.51 15.55
CA GLY A 427 4.14 2.53 14.51
C GLY A 427 4.92 1.33 15.05
N TRP A 428 5.94 1.56 15.85
CA TRP A 428 6.72 0.48 16.47
C TRP A 428 5.91 -0.30 17.51
N LEU A 429 5.07 0.35 18.30
CA LEU A 429 4.15 -0.32 19.22
C LEU A 429 3.26 -1.31 18.46
N GLN A 430 2.68 -0.88 17.33
CA GLN A 430 1.84 -1.75 16.50
C GLN A 430 2.63 -2.94 15.93
N VAL A 431 3.88 -2.74 15.49
CA VAL A 431 4.77 -3.83 15.03
C VAL A 431 5.01 -4.85 16.13
N VAL A 432 5.34 -4.38 17.35
CA VAL A 432 5.60 -5.26 18.50
C VAL A 432 4.36 -6.09 18.85
N LEU A 433 3.18 -5.49 18.83
CA LEU A 433 1.92 -6.19 19.10
C LEU A 433 1.61 -7.24 18.02
N LEU A 434 1.76 -6.90 16.74
CA LEU A 434 1.52 -7.81 15.62
C LEU A 434 2.52 -8.98 15.64
N ALA A 435 3.81 -8.69 15.67
CA ALA A 435 4.87 -9.70 15.67
C ALA A 435 4.82 -10.57 16.93
N GLY A 436 4.58 -9.97 18.11
CA GLY A 436 4.43 -10.67 19.37
C GLY A 436 3.28 -11.66 19.36
N THR A 437 2.13 -11.29 18.81
CA THR A 437 0.96 -12.17 18.69
C THR A 437 1.21 -13.33 17.74
N LEU A 438 1.78 -13.09 16.55
CA LEU A 438 2.12 -14.16 15.62
C LEU A 438 3.14 -15.14 16.24
N LYS A 439 4.12 -14.61 16.97
CA LYS A 439 5.10 -15.45 17.70
C LYS A 439 4.43 -16.26 18.81
N ALA A 440 3.58 -15.65 19.63
CA ALA A 440 2.86 -16.33 20.72
C ALA A 440 1.93 -17.46 20.21
N ARG A 441 1.38 -17.29 19.02
CA ARG A 441 0.56 -18.31 18.34
C ARG A 441 1.39 -19.39 17.63
N ASN A 442 2.73 -19.32 17.65
CA ASN A 442 3.65 -20.17 16.87
C ASN A 442 3.40 -20.07 15.34
N GLU A 443 2.89 -18.94 14.89
CA GLU A 443 2.55 -18.67 13.49
C GLU A 443 3.67 -17.94 12.74
N PHE A 444 4.67 -17.44 13.46
CA PHE A 444 5.84 -16.73 12.95
C PHE A 444 7.08 -17.02 13.76
N SER A 445 8.18 -17.25 13.09
CA SER A 445 9.52 -17.36 13.70
C SER A 445 10.57 -16.78 12.75
N LEU A 446 11.58 -16.13 13.31
CA LEU A 446 12.71 -15.63 12.52
C LEU A 446 13.59 -16.80 12.09
N ASP A 447 13.81 -16.96 10.79
CA ASP A 447 14.64 -18.00 10.23
C ASP A 447 16.15 -17.72 10.42
N ALA A 448 16.98 -18.74 10.19
CA ALA A 448 18.43 -18.63 10.32
C ALA A 448 19.04 -17.68 9.26
N ILE A 449 18.41 -17.58 8.09
CA ILE A 449 18.87 -16.73 7.00
C ILE A 449 18.70 -15.27 7.40
N PHE A 450 17.53 -14.89 7.88
CA PHE A 450 17.26 -13.55 8.39
C PHE A 450 18.24 -13.17 9.52
N ARG A 451 18.40 -14.06 10.53
CA ARG A 451 19.30 -13.79 11.67
C ARG A 451 20.74 -13.57 11.23
N ARG A 452 21.20 -14.25 10.17
CA ARG A 452 22.55 -14.09 9.63
C ARG A 452 22.71 -12.80 8.82
N ARG A 453 21.68 -12.40 8.05
CA ARG A 453 21.75 -11.23 7.14
C ARG A 453 21.42 -9.91 7.81
N PHE A 454 20.56 -9.92 8.83
CA PHE A 454 20.11 -8.71 9.51
C PHE A 454 21.26 -7.86 10.09
N PRO A 455 22.27 -8.42 10.79
CA PRO A 455 23.41 -7.63 11.24
C PRO A 455 24.17 -6.97 10.09
N GLY A 456 24.31 -7.64 8.94
CA GLY A 456 24.92 -7.09 7.75
C GLY A 456 24.11 -5.91 7.17
N ILE A 457 22.77 -5.99 7.18
CA ILE A 457 21.89 -4.88 6.77
C ILE A 457 22.07 -3.68 7.70
N CYS A 458 22.11 -3.91 9.00
CA CYS A 458 22.32 -2.85 10.00
C CYS A 458 23.70 -2.19 9.83
N ALA A 459 24.76 -2.99 9.70
CA ALA A 459 26.12 -2.47 9.53
C ALA A 459 26.27 -1.68 8.20
N ALA A 460 25.72 -2.19 7.10
CA ALA A 460 25.70 -1.47 5.82
C ALA A 460 24.93 -0.13 5.92
N THR A 461 23.80 -0.12 6.65
CA THR A 461 23.02 1.09 6.90
C THR A 461 23.80 2.11 7.73
N LEU A 462 24.53 1.68 8.75
CA LEU A 462 25.37 2.56 9.57
C LEU A 462 26.55 3.14 8.77
N LEU A 463 27.22 2.32 7.94
CA LEU A 463 28.29 2.80 7.06
C LEU A 463 27.77 3.83 6.05
N MET A 464 26.63 3.55 5.44
CA MET A 464 25.94 4.52 4.57
C MET A 464 25.61 5.81 5.34
N GLY A 465 25.06 5.66 6.56
CA GLY A 465 24.72 6.79 7.41
C GLY A 465 25.95 7.67 7.72
N ALA A 466 27.07 7.05 8.07
CA ALA A 466 28.32 7.78 8.30
C ALA A 466 28.79 8.56 7.05
N ALA A 467 28.73 7.95 5.86
CA ALA A 467 29.08 8.61 4.61
C ALA A 467 28.13 9.77 4.27
N VAL A 468 26.82 9.57 4.41
CA VAL A 468 25.80 10.61 4.20
C VAL A 468 25.98 11.76 5.19
N TRP A 469 26.23 11.46 6.46
CA TRP A 469 26.47 12.45 7.49
C TRP A 469 27.73 13.27 7.22
N ALA A 470 28.85 12.60 6.89
CA ALA A 470 30.10 13.26 6.58
C ALA A 470 29.97 14.19 5.37
N MET A 471 29.29 13.71 4.31
CA MET A 471 29.07 14.52 3.11
C MET A 471 28.09 15.68 3.36
N ALA A 472 27.02 15.47 4.13
CA ALA A 472 26.07 16.52 4.48
C ALA A 472 26.74 17.63 5.33
N ARG A 473 27.62 17.24 6.28
CA ARG A 473 28.39 18.20 7.09
C ARG A 473 29.50 18.89 6.32
N GLY A 474 30.30 18.12 5.58
CA GLY A 474 31.40 18.67 4.78
C GLY A 474 30.93 19.55 3.61
N GLY A 475 29.74 19.25 3.09
CA GLY A 475 29.12 19.97 1.98
C GLY A 475 28.05 20.99 2.40
N GLU A 476 27.96 21.37 3.66
CA GLU A 476 26.89 22.23 4.17
C GLU A 476 26.75 23.55 3.38
N GLY A 477 27.86 24.11 2.92
CA GLY A 477 27.88 25.30 2.08
C GLY A 477 27.21 25.09 0.70
N TRP A 478 27.26 23.89 0.13
CA TRP A 478 26.68 23.61 -1.21
C TRP A 478 25.15 23.61 -1.19
N PHE A 479 24.55 23.37 -0.05
CA PHE A 479 23.09 23.39 0.16
C PHE A 479 22.58 24.78 0.57
N ALA A 480 23.46 25.79 0.67
CA ALA A 480 23.08 27.13 1.06
C ALA A 480 22.25 27.81 -0.05
N PRO A 481 21.20 28.59 0.31
CA PRO A 481 20.36 29.33 -0.66
C PRO A 481 21.14 30.32 -1.53
N ALA A 482 22.33 30.75 -1.08
CA ALA A 482 23.24 31.61 -1.85
C ALA A 482 23.76 30.95 -3.14
N ASN A 483 23.80 29.62 -3.19
CA ASN A 483 24.16 28.91 -4.40
C ASN A 483 22.95 28.73 -5.30
N GLY A 484 23.15 28.83 -6.60
CA GLY A 484 22.07 28.60 -7.56
C GLY A 484 21.41 27.22 -7.39
N LEU A 485 20.13 27.13 -7.69
CA LEU A 485 19.32 25.92 -7.53
C LEU A 485 19.94 24.68 -8.19
N ILE A 486 20.65 24.85 -9.33
CA ILE A 486 21.32 23.76 -10.04
C ILE A 486 22.43 23.16 -9.16
N VAL A 487 23.23 23.98 -8.47
CA VAL A 487 24.29 23.50 -7.57
C VAL A 487 23.71 22.73 -6.39
N GLN A 488 22.64 23.24 -5.80
CA GLN A 488 21.94 22.58 -4.70
C GLN A 488 21.37 21.23 -5.12
N ILE A 489 20.71 21.14 -6.28
CA ILE A 489 20.19 19.89 -6.84
C ILE A 489 21.35 18.91 -7.13
N ALA A 490 22.42 19.37 -7.74
CA ALA A 490 23.58 18.53 -8.03
C ALA A 490 24.22 17.97 -6.74
N ALA A 491 24.34 18.80 -5.70
CA ALA A 491 24.84 18.38 -4.39
C ALA A 491 23.90 17.34 -3.73
N LEU A 492 22.57 17.54 -3.81
CA LEU A 492 21.61 16.58 -3.29
C LEU A 492 21.65 15.24 -4.05
N LEU A 493 21.74 15.29 -5.37
CA LEU A 493 21.88 14.07 -6.19
C LEU A 493 23.20 13.34 -5.89
N ALA A 494 24.30 14.07 -5.71
CA ALA A 494 25.58 13.49 -5.31
C ALA A 494 25.49 12.84 -3.92
N LEU A 495 24.80 13.47 -2.95
CA LEU A 495 24.56 12.90 -1.63
C LEU A 495 23.78 11.59 -1.70
N VAL A 496 22.70 11.56 -2.49
CA VAL A 496 21.87 10.36 -2.69
C VAL A 496 22.68 9.27 -3.40
N ALA A 497 23.42 9.61 -4.46
CA ALA A 497 24.25 8.66 -5.20
C ALA A 497 25.35 8.05 -4.31
N THR A 498 26.02 8.87 -3.48
CA THR A 498 27.00 8.41 -2.50
C THR A 498 26.37 7.44 -1.49
N GLY A 499 25.21 7.79 -0.93
CA GLY A 499 24.49 6.92 -0.03
C GLY A 499 24.14 5.56 -0.68
N LEU A 500 23.58 5.58 -1.88
CA LEU A 500 23.24 4.35 -2.62
C LEU A 500 24.48 3.50 -2.95
N ALA A 501 25.57 4.13 -3.37
CA ALA A 501 26.80 3.43 -3.71
C ALA A 501 27.43 2.76 -2.47
N VAL A 502 27.59 3.53 -1.37
CA VAL A 502 28.15 3.01 -0.12
C VAL A 502 27.28 1.89 0.44
N TYR A 503 25.95 2.07 0.45
CA TYR A 503 25.03 1.02 0.90
C TYR A 503 25.12 -0.24 0.05
N GLY A 504 25.07 -0.10 -1.28
CA GLY A 504 25.14 -1.23 -2.21
C GLY A 504 26.43 -2.04 -2.07
N VAL A 505 27.58 -1.34 -1.98
CA VAL A 505 28.89 -1.97 -1.75
C VAL A 505 28.95 -2.64 -0.38
N ALA A 506 28.59 -1.94 0.69
CA ALA A 506 28.62 -2.47 2.06
C ALA A 506 27.69 -3.66 2.23
N ALA A 507 26.45 -3.59 1.73
CA ALA A 507 25.49 -4.68 1.79
C ALA A 507 25.96 -5.93 1.05
N SER A 508 26.65 -5.74 -0.08
CA SER A 508 27.24 -6.84 -0.85
C SER A 508 28.43 -7.48 -0.12
N LEU A 509 29.34 -6.67 0.43
CA LEU A 509 30.53 -7.14 1.14
C LEU A 509 30.18 -7.85 2.47
N LEU A 510 29.15 -7.35 3.17
CA LEU A 510 28.69 -7.91 4.44
C LEU A 510 27.72 -9.09 4.27
N GLY A 511 27.49 -9.55 3.03
CA GLY A 511 26.64 -10.70 2.75
C GLY A 511 25.15 -10.47 3.04
N ALA A 512 24.73 -9.21 3.17
CA ALA A 512 23.34 -8.83 3.32
C ALA A 512 22.54 -9.07 2.03
N VAL A 513 23.20 -8.99 0.87
CA VAL A 513 22.64 -9.23 -0.46
C VAL A 513 23.56 -10.16 -1.24
N GLU A 514 22.99 -11.17 -1.90
CA GLU A 514 23.72 -11.97 -2.88
C GLU A 514 23.69 -11.31 -4.26
N PRO A 515 24.82 -10.78 -4.78
CA PRO A 515 24.85 -10.07 -6.06
C PRO A 515 24.32 -10.92 -7.22
N LYS A 516 24.56 -12.24 -7.18
CA LYS A 516 24.09 -13.20 -8.21
C LYS A 516 22.56 -13.31 -8.27
N SER A 517 21.85 -13.10 -7.16
CA SER A 517 20.38 -13.14 -7.13
C SER A 517 19.74 -11.87 -7.69
N LEU A 518 20.41 -10.73 -7.57
CA LEU A 518 20.00 -9.45 -8.16
C LEU A 518 20.17 -9.46 -9.70
N LEU A 519 21.31 -9.93 -10.20
CA LEU A 519 21.56 -10.03 -11.65
C LEU A 519 20.59 -11.01 -12.34
N ARG A 520 20.21 -12.13 -11.70
CA ARG A 520 19.20 -13.06 -12.22
C ARG A 520 17.79 -12.48 -12.32
N ARG A 521 17.45 -11.47 -11.48
CA ARG A 521 16.14 -10.81 -11.52
C ARG A 521 16.08 -9.67 -12.53
N LEU A 522 17.22 -9.12 -12.92
CA LEU A 522 17.33 -8.01 -13.89
C LEU A 522 17.50 -8.50 -15.34
N THR A 523 17.84 -9.79 -15.55
CA THR A 523 17.86 -10.40 -16.87
C THR A 523 16.51 -11.08 -17.15
N PRO A 524 15.61 -10.49 -17.94
CA PRO A 524 14.38 -11.14 -18.39
C PRO A 524 14.75 -12.16 -19.47
N GLY A 525 14.81 -13.42 -19.12
CA GLY A 525 15.00 -14.48 -20.11
C GLY A 525 15.93 -15.61 -19.65
N GLY A 526 15.40 -16.49 -18.80
CA GLY A 526 16.15 -17.70 -18.40
C GLY A 526 15.35 -18.56 -17.43
N GLY A 527 14.22 -19.12 -17.88
CA GLY A 527 13.47 -20.11 -17.13
C GLY A 527 12.32 -20.62 -17.96
#